data_a2cda4ff8f0f912319668324d909864e
#
_entry.id   a2cda4ff8f0f912319668324d909864e
#
_cell.length_a   1.000
_cell.length_b   1.000
_cell.length_c   1.000
_cell.angle_alpha   90.00
_cell.angle_beta   90.00
_cell.angle_gamma   90.00
#
_symmetry.space_group_name_H-M   'P 1'
#
loop_
_entity.id
_entity.type
_entity.pdbx_description
1 polymer ?
#
loop_
_entity_poly.entity_id
_entity_poly.type
_entity_poly.pdbx_seq_one_letter_code
_entity_poly.pdbx_strand_id
1 'polypeptide(L)'
;LKIAGFVKDAFIGSDMMSMNRYLLNVNDFNMLYNESAAASYCGGVGFINSDDVSALEAEVSEVLDSALFTATKNTMKMTYMMDTLTAAVLLIFSIFIILIAFVVLRFTINFTLEEEFREIGVMKAIGIHNTKIRFLYLMKYLSISVTGSIIGFFFGIPFGNMLTDSVSKNIVIQSEKGYILNFVTAVLAALFVILFSFRCTGKIKKFTPMDAIRSGEIGERFGRKGIVSLTKSRQRPCLFMAVNDISSSIKRYIVMIITFSLSFLLISVLANTANTLKSDKLVTWFGLQQTDLYISDADAMPYFANNNGKKAAKKRISDIENFMAENDMPGKVSIEVMMKLTAENGDRKCKSVVFYGVGTDTSGYTYIRGTAPQNAGEIAITDKIGDKLNADIGDKIIISELNGKKEYLITAMFQSMSNMGEGIRLHQDADPDFAQLMGIGCYQISFNDKPDAKALSSNAHKLQELFPDTEIMCSGGEYIDDMIGGISSIINGIKMLVIIIVLLISVLIVVLMERSFISKEKSEIALLKAIGFKNNTVICWHVLRIFIVIFVSMVINAVLFIPFTNLLSEPVFKMMGAMSIDFEIKVFEVLAVYPLLMMVFTLFAAWLTAQYMRKITPADTADIE
;
A
#
# COMPACT_ATOMS: atom_id res chain seq x y z
N LEU A 1 34.40 -14.35 25.16
CA LEU A 1 34.44 -14.47 23.69
C LEU A 1 34.87 -13.15 23.06
N LYS A 2 35.67 -13.20 21.98
CA LYS A 2 36.08 -12.01 21.21
C LYS A 2 35.37 -12.04 19.88
N ILE A 3 34.65 -10.95 19.53
CA ILE A 3 33.98 -10.80 18.23
C ILE A 3 35.06 -10.66 17.16
N ALA A 4 35.11 -11.61 16.22
CA ALA A 4 36.04 -11.62 15.08
C ALA A 4 35.46 -10.96 13.83
N GLY A 5 34.14 -10.91 13.70
CA GLY A 5 33.45 -10.31 12.57
C GLY A 5 31.94 -10.42 12.66
N PHE A 6 31.24 -9.81 11.70
CA PHE A 6 29.80 -9.89 11.58
C PHE A 6 29.43 -10.70 10.34
N VAL A 7 28.37 -11.50 10.44
CA VAL A 7 27.81 -12.29 9.33
C VAL A 7 26.41 -11.80 9.02
N LYS A 8 26.01 -11.91 7.76
CA LYS A 8 24.63 -11.69 7.35
C LYS A 8 23.91 -13.04 7.34
N ASP A 9 22.78 -13.10 8.01
CA ASP A 9 21.93 -14.28 8.05
C ASP A 9 20.57 -13.96 7.42
N ALA A 10 20.34 -14.57 6.28
CA ALA A 10 19.16 -14.31 5.46
C ALA A 10 17.85 -14.87 6.03
N PHE A 11 17.91 -15.74 7.03
CA PHE A 11 16.73 -16.39 7.58
C PHE A 11 16.54 -16.10 9.07
N ILE A 12 17.45 -16.56 9.90
CA ILE A 12 17.32 -16.46 11.37
C ILE A 12 17.49 -14.99 11.83
N GLY A 13 18.38 -14.24 11.20
CA GLY A 13 18.62 -12.83 11.48
C GLY A 13 17.67 -11.85 10.78
N SER A 14 16.58 -12.33 10.17
CA SER A 14 15.55 -11.46 9.61
C SER A 14 14.71 -10.80 10.72
N ASP A 15 14.18 -9.60 10.45
CA ASP A 15 13.35 -8.86 11.41
C ASP A 15 12.13 -9.67 11.90
N MET A 16 11.62 -10.57 11.06
CA MET A 16 10.49 -11.44 11.40
C MET A 16 10.85 -12.57 12.36
N MET A 17 12.10 -13.08 12.31
CA MET A 17 12.57 -14.16 13.19
C MET A 17 13.25 -13.64 14.44
N SER A 18 13.86 -12.47 14.37
CA SER A 18 14.52 -11.73 15.46
C SER A 18 15.49 -12.55 16.32
N MET A 19 16.12 -13.57 15.72
CA MET A 19 17.07 -14.44 16.39
C MET A 19 18.50 -14.09 16.02
N ASN A 20 19.41 -14.18 16.97
CA ASN A 20 20.84 -13.94 16.76
C ASN A 20 21.56 -15.26 16.47
N ARG A 21 22.32 -15.31 15.38
CA ARG A 21 23.13 -16.46 15.01
C ARG A 21 24.62 -16.17 15.26
N TYR A 22 25.24 -17.03 16.02
CA TYR A 22 26.68 -16.98 16.31
C TYR A 22 27.41 -18.07 15.56
N LEU A 23 28.45 -17.72 14.81
CA LEU A 23 29.37 -18.67 14.20
C LEU A 23 30.57 -18.86 15.13
N LEU A 24 30.73 -20.05 15.65
CA LEU A 24 31.78 -20.41 16.59
C LEU A 24 32.75 -21.44 15.96
N ASN A 25 33.97 -21.45 16.40
CA ASN A 25 34.87 -22.55 16.13
C ASN A 25 34.37 -23.81 16.86
N VAL A 26 34.55 -24.99 16.27
CA VAL A 26 34.09 -26.26 16.83
C VAL A 26 34.63 -26.48 18.27
N ASN A 27 35.86 -26.05 18.54
CA ASN A 27 36.46 -26.18 19.87
C ASN A 27 35.79 -25.26 20.91
N ASP A 28 35.41 -24.06 20.51
CA ASP A 28 34.75 -23.09 21.39
C ASP A 28 33.28 -23.44 21.64
N PHE A 29 32.64 -24.12 20.70
CA PHE A 29 31.25 -24.57 20.83
C PHE A 29 31.08 -25.54 22.00
N ASN A 30 31.95 -26.53 22.12
CA ASN A 30 31.89 -27.52 23.20
C ASN A 30 32.12 -26.87 24.59
N MET A 31 32.94 -25.84 24.67
CA MET A 31 33.17 -25.11 25.92
C MET A 31 31.91 -24.30 26.32
N LEU A 32 31.25 -23.64 25.36
CA LEU A 32 30.04 -22.86 25.59
C LEU A 32 28.84 -23.76 25.90
N TYR A 33 28.69 -24.88 25.22
CA TYR A 33 27.60 -25.83 25.43
C TYR A 33 27.61 -26.50 26.79
N ASN A 34 28.79 -26.65 27.40
CA ASN A 34 28.94 -27.20 28.75
C ASN A 34 28.63 -26.16 29.87
N GLU A 35 28.53 -24.89 29.54
CA GLU A 35 28.06 -23.84 30.46
C GLU A 35 26.52 -23.94 30.58
N SER A 36 25.99 -24.27 31.75
CA SER A 36 24.58 -24.53 31.99
C SER A 36 23.65 -23.36 31.60
N ALA A 37 24.12 -22.12 31.76
CA ALA A 37 23.37 -20.92 31.36
C ALA A 37 23.31 -20.75 29.82
N ALA A 38 24.38 -21.10 29.10
CA ALA A 38 24.43 -21.01 27.66
C ALA A 38 23.64 -22.14 26.98
N ALA A 39 23.64 -23.34 27.55
CA ALA A 39 22.90 -24.48 27.00
C ALA A 39 21.38 -24.26 26.91
N SER A 40 20.82 -23.43 27.80
CA SER A 40 19.37 -23.09 27.79
C SER A 40 18.96 -22.20 26.63
N TYR A 41 19.90 -21.47 26.01
CA TYR A 41 19.66 -20.52 24.95
C TYR A 41 20.22 -20.93 23.58
N CYS A 42 20.99 -22.05 23.54
CA CYS A 42 21.66 -22.50 22.32
C CYS A 42 20.87 -23.59 21.61
N GLY A 43 20.41 -23.28 20.40
CA GLY A 43 19.87 -24.25 19.46
C GLY A 43 20.86 -24.54 18.33
N GLY A 44 20.85 -25.74 17.79
CA GLY A 44 21.59 -26.11 16.57
C GLY A 44 20.72 -25.97 15.33
N VAL A 45 21.32 -25.59 14.20
CA VAL A 45 20.64 -25.57 12.90
C VAL A 45 21.22 -26.66 12.01
N GLY A 46 20.40 -27.65 11.64
CA GLY A 46 20.75 -28.70 10.69
C GLY A 46 20.29 -28.33 9.27
N PHE A 47 21.16 -28.53 8.29
CA PHE A 47 20.82 -28.33 6.86
C PHE A 47 20.76 -29.70 6.17
N ILE A 48 19.63 -29.99 5.56
CA ILE A 48 19.39 -31.25 4.84
C ILE A 48 18.99 -30.91 3.40
N ASN A 49 19.64 -31.54 2.44
CA ASN A 49 19.25 -31.45 1.03
C ASN A 49 18.39 -32.63 0.64
N SER A 50 17.26 -32.36 -0.02
CA SER A 50 16.39 -33.41 -0.56
C SER A 50 15.82 -32.96 -1.91
N ASP A 51 15.61 -33.91 -2.80
CA ASP A 51 14.90 -33.68 -4.07
C ASP A 51 13.37 -33.61 -3.84
N ASP A 52 12.85 -34.27 -2.78
CA ASP A 52 11.46 -34.15 -2.32
C ASP A 52 11.44 -33.55 -0.89
N VAL A 53 11.30 -32.24 -0.84
CA VAL A 53 11.30 -31.49 0.41
C VAL A 53 10.05 -31.80 1.24
N SER A 54 8.90 -32.06 0.60
CA SER A 54 7.64 -32.28 1.30
C SER A 54 7.61 -33.63 2.01
N ALA A 55 8.12 -34.66 1.35
CA ALA A 55 8.27 -36.00 1.95
C ALA A 55 9.26 -35.98 3.10
N LEU A 56 10.41 -35.29 2.93
CA LEU A 56 11.41 -35.12 3.98
C LEU A 56 10.87 -34.33 5.17
N GLU A 57 10.11 -33.27 4.94
CA GLU A 57 9.50 -32.47 6.01
C GLU A 57 8.54 -33.31 6.85
N ALA A 58 7.75 -34.18 6.23
CA ALA A 58 6.88 -35.12 6.93
C ALA A 58 7.69 -36.13 7.76
N GLU A 59 8.72 -36.72 7.18
CA GLU A 59 9.59 -37.72 7.85
C GLU A 59 10.35 -37.08 9.04
N VAL A 60 10.97 -35.92 8.82
CA VAL A 60 11.68 -35.18 9.87
C VAL A 60 10.73 -34.79 11.01
N SER A 61 9.49 -34.44 10.69
CA SER A 61 8.49 -34.07 11.71
C SER A 61 8.04 -35.26 12.57
N GLU A 62 8.14 -36.51 12.06
CA GLU A 62 7.85 -37.70 12.84
C GLU A 62 9.04 -38.15 13.72
N VAL A 63 10.26 -37.95 13.23
CA VAL A 63 11.48 -38.47 13.88
C VAL A 63 12.09 -37.47 14.89
N LEU A 64 11.96 -36.18 14.64
CA LEU A 64 12.55 -35.11 15.45
C LEU A 64 11.49 -34.31 16.23
N ASP A 65 10.94 -34.91 17.27
CA ASP A 65 10.00 -34.22 18.19
C ASP A 65 10.64 -32.99 18.88
N SER A 66 11.98 -33.00 19.01
CA SER A 66 12.75 -31.92 19.64
C SER A 66 13.06 -30.74 18.72
N ALA A 67 12.72 -30.84 17.41
CA ALA A 67 12.96 -29.73 16.49
C ALA A 67 11.98 -28.59 16.75
N LEU A 68 12.49 -27.43 17.18
CA LEU A 68 11.69 -26.22 17.39
C LEU A 68 10.90 -25.85 16.15
N PHE A 69 11.52 -25.89 14.98
CA PHE A 69 10.83 -25.70 13.70
C PHE A 69 11.62 -26.30 12.54
N THR A 70 10.90 -26.68 11.50
CA THR A 70 11.48 -27.03 10.20
C THR A 70 11.25 -25.87 9.24
N ALA A 71 12.29 -25.49 8.51
CA ALA A 71 12.20 -24.39 7.56
C ALA A 71 12.59 -24.86 6.16
N THR A 72 11.72 -24.65 5.21
CA THR A 72 11.98 -24.87 3.80
C THR A 72 12.44 -23.60 3.10
N LYS A 73 12.87 -23.70 1.84
CA LYS A 73 13.13 -22.51 1.01
C LYS A 73 11.90 -21.60 0.87
N ASN A 74 10.70 -22.14 0.97
CA ASN A 74 9.47 -21.35 0.98
C ASN A 74 9.30 -20.60 2.29
N THR A 75 9.64 -21.20 3.42
CA THR A 75 9.66 -20.52 4.73
C THR A 75 10.63 -19.35 4.72
N MET A 76 11.82 -19.50 4.12
CA MET A 76 12.75 -18.38 3.92
C MET A 76 12.16 -17.24 3.07
N LYS A 77 11.38 -17.56 2.03
CA LYS A 77 10.70 -16.52 1.24
C LYS A 77 9.63 -15.79 2.05
N MET A 78 9.04 -16.47 3.02
CA MET A 78 8.02 -15.91 3.90
C MET A 78 8.56 -14.84 4.81
N THR A 79 9.80 -14.95 5.30
CA THR A 79 10.43 -13.93 6.13
C THR A 79 10.61 -12.59 5.43
N TYR A 80 10.63 -12.58 4.08
CA TYR A 80 10.67 -11.39 3.22
C TYR A 80 9.33 -11.07 2.55
N MET A 81 8.24 -11.60 3.10
CA MET A 81 6.92 -11.41 2.50
C MET A 81 6.46 -9.96 2.59
N MET A 82 6.80 -9.26 3.67
CA MET A 82 6.50 -7.84 3.85
C MET A 82 7.20 -6.96 2.81
N ASP A 83 8.46 -7.26 2.50
CA ASP A 83 9.19 -6.58 1.42
C ASP A 83 8.56 -6.87 0.06
N THR A 84 8.13 -8.12 -0.17
CA THR A 84 7.42 -8.53 -1.39
C THR A 84 6.08 -7.80 -1.51
N LEU A 85 5.37 -7.62 -0.41
CA LEU A 85 4.11 -6.87 -0.35
C LEU A 85 4.34 -5.40 -0.68
N THR A 86 5.35 -4.79 -0.07
CA THR A 86 5.74 -3.40 -0.38
C THR A 86 6.07 -3.25 -1.87
N ALA A 87 6.81 -4.19 -2.44
CA ALA A 87 7.13 -4.20 -3.87
C ALA A 87 5.87 -4.37 -4.74
N ALA A 88 4.92 -5.23 -4.36
CA ALA A 88 3.65 -5.42 -5.08
C ALA A 88 2.79 -4.15 -5.05
N VAL A 89 2.68 -3.49 -3.91
CA VAL A 89 1.99 -2.21 -3.76
C VAL A 89 2.62 -1.17 -4.69
N LEU A 90 3.95 -1.02 -4.66
CA LEU A 90 4.67 -0.10 -5.54
C LEU A 90 4.45 -0.40 -7.03
N LEU A 91 4.42 -1.67 -7.40
CA LEU A 91 4.18 -2.08 -8.79
C LEU A 91 2.78 -1.65 -9.24
N ILE A 92 1.75 -1.86 -8.44
CA ILE A 92 0.40 -1.41 -8.74
C ILE A 92 0.37 0.11 -8.95
N PHE A 93 0.98 0.88 -8.04
CA PHE A 93 1.05 2.33 -8.16
C PHE A 93 1.82 2.80 -9.38
N SER A 94 2.93 2.15 -9.73
CA SER A 94 3.70 2.47 -10.93
C SER A 94 2.87 2.29 -12.20
N ILE A 95 2.05 1.24 -12.28
CA ILE A 95 1.13 1.01 -13.41
C ILE A 95 0.14 2.19 -13.55
N PHE A 96 -0.43 2.66 -12.44
CA PHE A 96 -1.37 3.79 -12.47
C PHE A 96 -0.70 5.10 -12.89
N ILE A 97 0.50 5.39 -12.38
CA ILE A 97 1.27 6.57 -12.79
C ILE A 97 1.59 6.52 -14.30
N ILE A 98 1.97 5.34 -14.80
CA ILE A 98 2.22 5.12 -16.23
C ILE A 98 0.92 5.35 -17.05
N LEU A 99 -0.21 4.87 -16.60
CA LEU A 99 -1.50 5.11 -17.27
C LEU A 99 -1.83 6.60 -17.34
N ILE A 100 -1.68 7.32 -16.23
CA ILE A 100 -1.86 8.78 -16.19
C ILE A 100 -0.89 9.46 -17.16
N ALA A 101 0.39 9.08 -17.15
CA ALA A 101 1.40 9.63 -18.05
C ALA A 101 1.05 9.39 -19.53
N PHE A 102 0.52 8.23 -19.90
CA PHE A 102 0.07 7.97 -21.27
C PHE A 102 -1.14 8.80 -21.68
N VAL A 103 -2.09 9.02 -20.77
CA VAL A 103 -3.24 9.90 -21.04
C VAL A 103 -2.75 11.33 -21.31
N VAL A 104 -1.83 11.83 -20.48
CA VAL A 104 -1.20 13.15 -20.65
C VAL A 104 -0.44 13.23 -21.98
N LEU A 105 0.40 12.25 -22.26
CA LEU A 105 1.20 12.19 -23.48
C LEU A 105 0.31 12.18 -24.72
N ARG A 106 -0.74 11.37 -24.74
CA ARG A 106 -1.73 11.34 -25.83
C ARG A 106 -2.38 12.70 -26.05
N PHE A 107 -2.74 13.35 -24.96
CA PHE A 107 -3.32 14.68 -25.03
C PHE A 107 -2.31 15.69 -25.59
N THR A 108 -1.09 15.73 -25.07
CA THR A 108 -0.03 16.65 -25.49
C THR A 108 0.29 16.46 -26.98
N ILE A 109 0.43 15.20 -27.43
CA ILE A 109 0.67 14.92 -28.87
C ILE A 109 -0.47 15.43 -29.74
N ASN A 110 -1.72 15.12 -29.37
CA ASN A 110 -2.88 15.57 -30.12
C ASN A 110 -2.97 17.10 -30.17
N PHE A 111 -2.68 17.75 -29.07
CA PHE A 111 -2.68 19.21 -28.97
C PHE A 111 -1.60 19.82 -29.87
N THR A 112 -0.35 19.37 -29.76
CA THR A 112 0.73 19.86 -30.63
C THR A 112 0.42 19.69 -32.12
N LEU A 113 -0.15 18.53 -32.50
CA LEU A 113 -0.54 18.29 -33.88
C LEU A 113 -1.69 19.19 -34.38
N GLU A 114 -2.58 19.60 -33.48
CA GLU A 114 -3.66 20.54 -33.80
C GLU A 114 -3.15 22.00 -33.82
N GLU A 115 -2.22 22.35 -32.96
CA GLU A 115 -1.58 23.67 -32.95
C GLU A 115 -0.74 23.90 -34.21
N GLU A 116 0.05 22.90 -34.61
CA GLU A 116 0.93 22.93 -35.77
C GLU A 116 0.23 22.42 -37.07
N PHE A 117 -1.13 22.37 -37.07
CA PHE A 117 -1.91 21.83 -38.20
C PHE A 117 -1.62 22.54 -39.53
N ARG A 118 -1.51 23.88 -39.49
CA ARG A 118 -1.21 24.70 -40.67
C ARG A 118 0.18 24.42 -41.20
N GLU A 119 1.18 24.29 -40.34
CA GLU A 119 2.56 23.95 -40.73
C GLU A 119 2.64 22.56 -41.35
N ILE A 120 1.92 21.58 -40.75
CA ILE A 120 1.81 20.22 -41.31
C ILE A 120 1.18 20.26 -42.70
N GLY A 121 0.14 21.07 -42.87
CA GLY A 121 -0.53 21.28 -44.17
C GLY A 121 0.39 21.86 -45.23
N VAL A 122 1.18 22.88 -44.90
CA VAL A 122 2.18 23.49 -45.79
C VAL A 122 3.25 22.46 -46.17
N MET A 123 3.79 21.71 -45.21
CA MET A 123 4.77 20.65 -45.47
C MET A 123 4.21 19.59 -46.44
N LYS A 124 2.94 19.24 -46.33
CA LYS A 124 2.28 18.32 -47.27
C LYS A 124 2.05 18.94 -48.65
N ALA A 125 1.70 20.23 -48.73
CA ALA A 125 1.48 20.94 -49.97
C ALA A 125 2.75 21.04 -50.82
N ILE A 126 3.93 21.17 -50.16
CA ILE A 126 5.26 21.15 -50.79
C ILE A 126 5.68 19.72 -51.21
N GLY A 127 4.88 18.70 -50.90
CA GLY A 127 5.12 17.31 -51.29
C GLY A 127 5.91 16.46 -50.28
N ILE A 128 6.10 16.92 -49.04
CA ILE A 128 6.74 16.10 -48.02
C ILE A 128 5.84 14.92 -47.63
N HIS A 129 6.36 13.72 -47.77
CA HIS A 129 5.62 12.49 -47.52
C HIS A 129 5.25 12.33 -46.03
N ASN A 130 4.04 11.81 -45.78
CA ASN A 130 3.47 11.63 -44.43
C ASN A 130 4.43 10.94 -43.43
N THR A 131 5.23 9.97 -43.88
CA THR A 131 6.19 9.26 -43.02
C THR A 131 7.33 10.17 -42.56
N LYS A 132 7.83 11.09 -43.40
CA LYS A 132 8.89 12.04 -43.03
C LYS A 132 8.36 13.05 -42.00
N ILE A 133 7.13 13.55 -42.17
CA ILE A 133 6.49 14.47 -41.22
C ILE A 133 6.29 13.74 -39.88
N ARG A 134 5.76 12.52 -39.90
CA ARG A 134 5.61 11.72 -38.68
C ARG A 134 6.95 11.49 -37.97
N PHE A 135 8.00 11.21 -38.71
CA PHE A 135 9.34 10.99 -38.17
C PHE A 135 9.90 12.25 -37.51
N LEU A 136 9.65 13.42 -38.04
CA LEU A 136 10.04 14.70 -37.43
C LEU A 136 9.41 14.87 -36.05
N TYR A 137 8.09 14.63 -35.90
CA TYR A 137 7.43 14.66 -34.60
C TYR A 137 7.90 13.54 -33.68
N LEU A 138 8.15 12.35 -34.24
CA LEU A 138 8.63 11.22 -33.43
C LEU A 138 10.01 11.52 -32.82
N MET A 139 10.90 12.18 -33.55
CA MET A 139 12.22 12.60 -33.04
C MET A 139 12.12 13.55 -31.86
N LYS A 140 11.11 14.46 -31.85
CA LYS A 140 10.81 15.33 -30.70
C LYS A 140 10.49 14.49 -29.44
N TYR A 141 9.58 13.52 -29.55
CA TYR A 141 9.19 12.66 -28.45
C TYR A 141 10.27 11.63 -28.06
N LEU A 142 11.07 11.17 -29.03
CA LEU A 142 12.25 10.34 -28.79
C LEU A 142 13.25 11.07 -27.88
N SER A 143 13.59 12.32 -28.22
CA SER A 143 14.53 13.11 -27.42
C SER A 143 14.05 13.30 -25.99
N ILE A 144 12.76 13.63 -25.80
CA ILE A 144 12.15 13.79 -24.48
C ILE A 144 12.16 12.45 -23.72
N SER A 145 11.82 11.36 -24.41
CA SER A 145 11.76 10.03 -23.80
C SER A 145 13.14 9.53 -23.36
N VAL A 146 14.15 9.69 -24.20
CA VAL A 146 15.53 9.31 -23.87
C VAL A 146 16.05 10.13 -22.69
N THR A 147 15.87 11.45 -22.73
CA THR A 147 16.28 12.32 -21.61
C THR A 147 15.56 11.94 -20.32
N GLY A 148 14.24 11.73 -20.38
CA GLY A 148 13.43 11.29 -19.23
C GLY A 148 13.87 9.93 -18.69
N SER A 149 14.21 8.98 -19.57
CA SER A 149 14.70 7.65 -19.17
C SER A 149 16.08 7.70 -18.51
N ILE A 150 16.97 8.58 -18.99
CA ILE A 150 18.28 8.81 -18.36
C ILE A 150 18.08 9.38 -16.95
N ILE A 151 17.26 10.42 -16.82
CA ILE A 151 16.93 11.01 -15.52
C ILE A 151 16.31 9.97 -14.60
N GLY A 152 15.31 9.22 -15.09
CA GLY A 152 14.65 8.16 -14.34
C GLY A 152 15.59 7.05 -13.89
N PHE A 153 16.55 6.66 -14.72
CA PHE A 153 17.58 5.69 -14.38
C PHE A 153 18.44 6.18 -13.19
N PHE A 154 18.93 7.42 -13.24
CA PHE A 154 19.76 7.97 -12.17
C PHE A 154 19.00 8.16 -10.86
N PHE A 155 17.73 8.61 -10.89
CA PHE A 155 16.90 8.72 -9.69
C PHE A 155 16.39 7.36 -9.20
N GLY A 156 16.24 6.39 -10.08
CA GLY A 156 15.84 5.02 -9.75
C GLY A 156 16.86 4.28 -8.87
N ILE A 157 18.16 4.60 -9.00
CA ILE A 157 19.21 3.96 -8.22
C ILE A 157 19.08 4.26 -6.71
N PRO A 158 19.10 5.53 -6.24
CA PRO A 158 18.97 5.81 -4.82
C PRO A 158 17.60 5.39 -4.26
N PHE A 159 16.53 5.50 -5.06
CA PHE A 159 15.21 5.03 -4.66
C PHE A 159 15.17 3.50 -4.47
N GLY A 160 15.77 2.75 -5.40
CA GLY A 160 15.91 1.30 -5.28
C GLY A 160 16.74 0.89 -4.06
N ASN A 161 17.85 1.58 -3.81
CA ASN A 161 18.67 1.34 -2.63
C ASN A 161 17.90 1.60 -1.34
N MET A 162 17.13 2.69 -1.25
CA MET A 162 16.29 2.98 -0.10
C MET A 162 15.28 1.87 0.20
N LEU A 163 14.67 1.28 -0.83
CA LEU A 163 13.71 0.19 -0.69
C LEU A 163 14.36 -1.15 -0.30
N THR A 164 15.59 -1.38 -0.76
CA THR A 164 16.30 -2.63 -0.48
C THR A 164 17.20 -2.55 0.76
N ASP A 165 17.23 -1.40 1.43
CA ASP A 165 18.16 -1.17 2.54
C ASP A 165 17.84 -2.05 3.76
N SER A 166 16.54 -2.25 4.07
CA SER A 166 16.09 -3.18 5.11
C SER A 166 16.53 -4.63 4.80
N VAL A 167 16.27 -5.08 3.57
CA VAL A 167 16.63 -6.44 3.12
C VAL A 167 18.16 -6.61 3.06
N SER A 168 18.89 -5.57 2.68
CA SER A 168 20.36 -5.60 2.55
C SER A 168 21.10 -5.76 3.88
N LYS A 169 20.44 -5.48 5.00
CA LYS A 169 21.02 -5.73 6.35
C LYS A 169 21.27 -7.23 6.55
N ASN A 170 20.34 -8.07 6.11
CA ASN A 170 20.31 -9.50 6.38
C ASN A 170 20.78 -10.37 5.19
N ILE A 171 20.66 -9.84 3.95
CA ILE A 171 21.05 -10.56 2.73
C ILE A 171 22.17 -9.82 2.01
N VAL A 172 23.08 -10.60 1.39
CA VAL A 172 24.05 -10.05 0.44
C VAL A 172 23.35 -9.90 -0.93
N ILE A 173 22.91 -8.68 -1.22
CA ILE A 173 22.30 -8.38 -2.53
C ILE A 173 23.41 -8.13 -3.54
N GLN A 174 23.43 -8.92 -4.63
CA GLN A 174 24.33 -8.67 -5.75
C GLN A 174 23.82 -7.44 -6.50
N SER A 175 24.40 -6.28 -6.22
CA SER A 175 24.00 -4.98 -6.79
C SER A 175 24.10 -4.92 -8.33
N GLU A 176 25.01 -5.69 -8.95
CA GLU A 176 25.18 -5.70 -10.41
C GLU A 176 23.91 -6.07 -11.17
N LYS A 177 23.16 -7.07 -10.70
CA LYS A 177 21.90 -7.47 -11.35
C LYS A 177 20.80 -6.40 -11.22
N GLY A 178 20.79 -5.65 -10.12
CA GLY A 178 19.86 -4.55 -9.91
C GLY A 178 20.07 -3.40 -10.90
N TYR A 179 21.32 -3.01 -11.16
CA TYR A 179 21.63 -1.96 -12.13
C TYR A 179 21.26 -2.35 -13.56
N ILE A 180 21.50 -3.60 -13.95
CA ILE A 180 21.12 -4.12 -15.28
C ILE A 180 19.59 -4.10 -15.43
N LEU A 181 18.85 -4.55 -14.43
CA LEU A 181 17.38 -4.54 -14.44
C LEU A 181 16.82 -3.12 -14.54
N ASN A 182 17.38 -2.16 -13.79
CA ASN A 182 17.00 -0.76 -13.83
C ASN A 182 17.29 -0.14 -15.21
N PHE A 183 18.42 -0.48 -15.82
CA PHE A 183 18.75 -0.05 -17.19
C PHE A 183 17.75 -0.63 -18.21
N VAL A 184 17.47 -1.93 -18.12
CA VAL A 184 16.51 -2.60 -19.04
C VAL A 184 15.12 -1.98 -18.91
N THR A 185 14.65 -1.71 -17.69
CA THR A 185 13.33 -1.07 -17.47
C THR A 185 13.30 0.35 -18.01
N ALA A 186 14.36 1.14 -17.86
CA ALA A 186 14.47 2.47 -18.43
C ALA A 186 14.40 2.45 -19.98
N VAL A 187 15.12 1.51 -20.62
CA VAL A 187 15.08 1.32 -22.08
C VAL A 187 13.69 0.87 -22.55
N LEU A 188 13.05 -0.06 -21.82
CA LEU A 188 11.68 -0.50 -22.12
C LEU A 188 10.70 0.65 -22.01
N ALA A 189 10.79 1.48 -20.96
CA ALA A 189 9.94 2.66 -20.80
C ALA A 189 10.10 3.63 -21.97
N ALA A 190 11.34 3.92 -22.40
CA ALA A 190 11.59 4.74 -23.58
C ALA A 190 10.95 4.14 -24.84
N LEU A 191 11.13 2.85 -25.04
CA LEU A 191 10.56 2.14 -26.19
C LEU A 191 9.01 2.21 -26.21
N PHE A 192 8.38 2.00 -25.06
CA PHE A 192 6.92 2.12 -24.94
C PHE A 192 6.42 3.53 -25.27
N VAL A 193 7.09 4.57 -24.76
CA VAL A 193 6.73 5.97 -25.08
C VAL A 193 6.88 6.23 -26.57
N ILE A 194 7.93 5.74 -27.22
CA ILE A 194 8.16 5.91 -28.66
C ILE A 194 7.09 5.19 -29.48
N LEU A 195 6.79 3.94 -29.15
CA LEU A 195 5.75 3.15 -29.83
C LEU A 195 4.37 3.81 -29.69
N PHE A 196 4.06 4.30 -28.49
CA PHE A 196 2.83 5.01 -28.22
C PHE A 196 2.74 6.32 -29.01
N SER A 197 3.82 7.12 -29.03
CA SER A 197 3.90 8.36 -29.81
C SER A 197 3.78 8.09 -31.32
N PHE A 198 4.39 7.01 -31.81
CA PHE A 198 4.24 6.59 -33.20
C PHE A 198 2.77 6.27 -33.55
N ARG A 199 2.04 5.67 -32.63
CA ARG A 199 0.61 5.38 -32.80
C ARG A 199 -0.22 6.66 -32.82
N CYS A 200 0.02 7.58 -31.89
CA CYS A 200 -0.68 8.86 -31.78
C CYS A 200 -0.44 9.79 -32.98
N THR A 201 0.81 9.87 -33.47
CA THR A 201 1.17 10.68 -34.64
C THR A 201 0.57 10.14 -35.95
N GLY A 202 -0.06 8.96 -35.93
CA GLY A 202 -0.83 8.42 -37.04
C GLY A 202 -1.97 9.33 -37.52
N LYS A 203 -2.46 10.24 -36.66
CA LYS A 203 -3.48 11.26 -36.99
C LYS A 203 -3.01 12.19 -38.13
N ILE A 204 -1.70 12.42 -38.28
CA ILE A 204 -1.12 13.23 -39.37
C ILE A 204 -1.57 12.73 -40.75
N LYS A 205 -1.75 11.42 -40.95
CA LYS A 205 -2.20 10.86 -42.24
C LYS A 205 -3.57 11.38 -42.68
N LYS A 206 -4.42 11.75 -41.72
CA LYS A 206 -5.82 12.22 -41.97
C LYS A 206 -5.88 13.71 -42.30
N PHE A 207 -4.81 14.48 -42.10
CA PHE A 207 -4.79 15.89 -42.42
C PHE A 207 -4.59 16.06 -43.92
N THR A 208 -5.47 16.84 -44.60
CA THR A 208 -5.29 17.19 -45.99
C THR A 208 -4.67 18.59 -46.14
N PRO A 209 -3.84 18.86 -47.16
CA PRO A 209 -3.29 20.20 -47.37
C PRO A 209 -4.39 21.25 -47.57
N MET A 210 -5.47 20.86 -48.25
CA MET A 210 -6.62 21.74 -48.53
C MET A 210 -7.33 22.15 -47.24
N ASP A 211 -7.54 21.19 -46.32
CA ASP A 211 -8.16 21.48 -45.02
C ASP A 211 -7.27 22.40 -44.18
N ALA A 212 -5.95 22.20 -44.24
CA ALA A 212 -4.98 23.01 -43.49
C ALA A 212 -4.89 24.47 -43.98
N ILE A 213 -5.09 24.69 -45.28
CA ILE A 213 -5.09 26.04 -45.87
C ILE A 213 -6.47 26.71 -45.71
N ARG A 214 -7.54 25.91 -45.78
CA ARG A 214 -8.93 26.42 -45.77
C ARG A 214 -9.51 26.52 -44.36
N SER A 215 -9.18 25.61 -43.45
CA SER A 215 -9.80 25.50 -42.11
C SER A 215 -9.02 26.22 -41.00
N GLY A 216 -8.07 27.08 -41.35
CA GLY A 216 -7.52 28.02 -40.35
C GLY A 216 -8.59 28.89 -39.71
N GLU A 217 -9.79 28.96 -40.28
CA GLU A 217 -10.71 30.07 -39.99
C GLU A 217 -12.21 29.74 -39.96
N ILE A 218 -12.63 28.56 -40.36
CA ILE A 218 -14.07 28.28 -40.29
C ILE A 218 -14.39 27.71 -38.93
N GLY A 219 -14.85 28.58 -38.05
CA GLY A 219 -15.43 28.23 -36.77
C GLY A 219 -16.56 27.23 -36.92
N GLU A 220 -16.29 25.95 -36.74
CA GLU A 220 -17.31 24.88 -36.64
C GLU A 220 -18.36 25.09 -35.52
N ARG A 221 -18.32 26.25 -34.86
CA ARG A 221 -19.17 26.54 -33.70
C ARG A 221 -20.57 27.08 -34.09
N PHE A 222 -20.78 27.57 -35.29
CA PHE A 222 -22.06 28.19 -35.69
C PHE A 222 -23.24 27.21 -35.76
N GLY A 223 -23.06 25.90 -35.64
CA GLY A 223 -24.10 24.89 -35.65
C GLY A 223 -24.36 24.15 -34.34
N ARG A 224 -23.59 24.39 -33.29
CA ARG A 224 -23.73 23.66 -32.01
C ARG A 224 -24.76 24.37 -31.12
N LYS A 225 -25.92 23.75 -30.92
CA LYS A 225 -26.90 24.21 -29.94
C LYS A 225 -26.34 23.94 -28.53
N GLY A 226 -26.13 24.99 -27.75
CA GLY A 226 -25.82 24.87 -26.32
C GLY A 226 -26.98 24.22 -25.57
N ILE A 227 -26.67 23.41 -24.56
CA ILE A 227 -27.68 22.75 -23.71
C ILE A 227 -28.44 23.78 -22.87
N VAL A 228 -27.77 24.89 -22.49
CA VAL A 228 -28.36 25.95 -21.68
C VAL A 228 -28.63 27.19 -22.55
N SER A 229 -29.87 27.69 -22.54
CA SER A 229 -30.23 28.88 -23.30
C SER A 229 -30.02 30.16 -22.48
N LEU A 230 -29.35 31.15 -23.05
CA LEU A 230 -29.04 32.42 -22.41
C LEU A 230 -30.30 33.16 -21.93
N THR A 231 -31.39 33.07 -22.69
CA THR A 231 -32.66 33.75 -22.41
C THR A 231 -33.37 33.27 -21.14
N LYS A 232 -33.05 32.07 -20.66
CA LYS A 232 -33.65 31.47 -19.44
C LYS A 232 -32.69 31.49 -18.23
N SER A 233 -31.46 31.95 -18.40
CA SER A 233 -30.46 31.86 -17.35
C SER A 233 -30.38 33.16 -16.53
N ARG A 234 -30.57 33.05 -15.22
CA ARG A 234 -30.29 34.11 -14.21
C ARG A 234 -28.87 34.05 -13.62
N GLN A 235 -28.02 33.21 -14.18
CA GLN A 235 -26.66 32.95 -13.64
C GLN A 235 -25.69 34.06 -14.02
N ARG A 236 -24.60 34.18 -13.24
CA ARG A 236 -23.49 35.08 -13.58
C ARG A 236 -22.88 34.67 -14.93
N PRO A 237 -22.54 35.63 -15.82
CA PRO A 237 -22.01 35.32 -17.16
C PRO A 237 -20.86 34.31 -17.19
N CYS A 238 -19.92 34.40 -16.23
CA CYS A 238 -18.79 33.46 -16.14
C CYS A 238 -19.23 32.01 -15.93
N LEU A 239 -20.20 31.78 -15.04
CA LEU A 239 -20.71 30.44 -14.75
C LEU A 239 -21.47 29.86 -15.93
N PHE A 240 -22.33 30.69 -16.57
CA PHE A 240 -23.04 30.30 -17.76
C PHE A 240 -22.11 29.87 -18.89
N MET A 241 -21.07 30.70 -19.17
CA MET A 241 -20.08 30.41 -20.21
C MET A 241 -19.30 29.13 -19.89
N ALA A 242 -18.85 28.93 -18.64
CA ALA A 242 -18.10 27.74 -18.24
C ALA A 242 -18.92 26.45 -18.39
N VAL A 243 -20.18 26.43 -17.93
CA VAL A 243 -21.06 25.26 -18.05
C VAL A 243 -21.41 24.97 -19.51
N ASN A 244 -21.71 26.01 -20.29
CA ASN A 244 -22.05 25.86 -21.70
C ASN A 244 -20.86 25.29 -22.51
N ASP A 245 -19.65 25.75 -22.26
CA ASP A 245 -18.43 25.23 -22.92
C ASP A 245 -18.18 23.76 -22.62
N ILE A 246 -18.26 23.38 -21.35
CA ILE A 246 -18.08 21.99 -20.93
C ILE A 246 -19.14 21.11 -21.61
N SER A 247 -20.40 21.54 -21.59
CA SER A 247 -21.51 20.78 -22.17
C SER A 247 -21.42 20.65 -23.68
N SER A 248 -20.98 21.71 -24.37
CA SER A 248 -20.88 21.72 -25.84
C SER A 248 -19.64 20.96 -26.35
N SER A 249 -18.58 20.83 -25.52
CA SER A 249 -17.31 20.23 -25.90
C SER A 249 -16.84 19.14 -24.96
N ILE A 250 -17.75 18.33 -24.43
CA ILE A 250 -17.47 17.32 -23.39
C ILE A 250 -16.29 16.40 -23.70
N LYS A 251 -16.06 16.08 -24.98
CA LYS A 251 -14.91 15.25 -25.42
C LYS A 251 -13.55 15.85 -25.08
N ARG A 252 -13.44 17.16 -24.94
CA ARG A 252 -12.19 17.84 -24.56
C ARG A 252 -11.95 17.72 -23.06
N TYR A 253 -13.02 17.87 -22.27
CA TYR A 253 -12.94 17.85 -20.81
C TYR A 253 -12.90 16.44 -20.22
N ILE A 254 -13.43 15.43 -20.94
CA ILE A 254 -13.46 14.04 -20.45
C ILE A 254 -12.05 13.48 -20.16
N VAL A 255 -11.05 13.90 -20.95
CA VAL A 255 -9.64 13.51 -20.71
C VAL A 255 -9.14 14.06 -19.38
N MET A 256 -9.45 15.34 -19.08
CA MET A 256 -9.09 15.94 -17.79
C MET A 256 -9.84 15.29 -16.64
N ILE A 257 -11.14 15.04 -16.80
CA ILE A 257 -11.96 14.38 -15.78
C ILE A 257 -11.39 12.99 -15.47
N ILE A 258 -11.07 12.19 -16.48
CA ILE A 258 -10.47 10.86 -16.29
C ILE A 258 -9.14 10.98 -15.57
N THR A 259 -8.28 11.91 -16.00
CA THR A 259 -6.93 12.05 -15.39
C THR A 259 -7.02 12.48 -13.93
N PHE A 260 -7.84 13.49 -13.62
CA PHE A 260 -8.01 13.94 -12.23
C PHE A 260 -8.71 12.86 -11.38
N SER A 261 -9.71 12.15 -11.92
CA SER A 261 -10.34 11.04 -11.20
C SER A 261 -9.36 9.92 -10.89
N LEU A 262 -8.53 9.52 -11.86
CA LEU A 262 -7.47 8.53 -11.62
C LEU A 262 -6.45 9.03 -10.60
N SER A 263 -6.09 10.31 -10.65
CA SER A 263 -5.17 10.94 -9.70
C SER A 263 -5.74 10.93 -8.27
N PHE A 264 -7.00 11.29 -8.10
CA PHE A 264 -7.67 11.24 -6.81
C PHE A 264 -7.81 9.80 -6.29
N LEU A 265 -8.22 8.86 -7.14
CA LEU A 265 -8.33 7.45 -6.78
C LEU A 265 -6.99 6.87 -6.33
N LEU A 266 -5.91 7.19 -7.03
CA LEU A 266 -4.57 6.74 -6.68
C LEU A 266 -4.16 7.22 -5.27
N ILE A 267 -4.36 8.51 -4.99
CA ILE A 267 -4.06 9.07 -3.67
C ILE A 267 -4.96 8.44 -2.59
N SER A 268 -6.25 8.25 -2.89
CA SER A 268 -7.22 7.68 -1.95
C SER A 268 -6.87 6.24 -1.57
N VAL A 269 -6.50 5.41 -2.55
CA VAL A 269 -6.09 4.00 -2.32
C VAL A 269 -4.84 3.94 -1.44
N LEU A 270 -3.82 4.77 -1.75
CA LEU A 270 -2.61 4.86 -0.94
C LEU A 270 -2.88 5.33 0.49
N ALA A 271 -3.71 6.35 0.63
CA ALA A 271 -4.06 6.89 1.94
C ALA A 271 -4.80 5.84 2.79
N ASN A 272 -5.79 5.15 2.20
CA ASN A 272 -6.52 4.10 2.89
C ASN A 272 -5.60 2.94 3.28
N THR A 273 -4.72 2.49 2.38
CA THR A 273 -3.75 1.42 2.68
C THR A 273 -2.80 1.85 3.81
N ALA A 274 -2.25 3.07 3.74
CA ALA A 274 -1.35 3.58 4.78
C ALA A 274 -2.06 3.79 6.13
N ASN A 275 -3.31 4.25 6.12
CA ASN A 275 -4.09 4.43 7.33
C ASN A 275 -4.44 3.08 7.97
N THR A 276 -4.74 2.06 7.14
CA THR A 276 -5.05 0.71 7.62
C THR A 276 -3.84 0.07 8.31
N LEU A 277 -2.65 0.23 7.74
CA LEU A 277 -1.42 -0.28 8.35
C LEU A 277 -1.02 0.42 9.67
N LYS A 278 -1.63 1.57 9.96
CA LYS A 278 -1.47 2.28 11.24
C LYS A 278 -2.68 2.16 12.16
N SER A 279 -3.68 1.39 11.75
CA SER A 279 -4.90 1.26 12.51
C SER A 279 -4.74 0.25 13.64
N ASP A 280 -5.32 0.56 14.79
CA ASP A 280 -5.42 -0.38 15.91
C ASP A 280 -6.22 -1.64 15.57
N LYS A 281 -7.07 -1.59 14.54
CA LYS A 281 -7.79 -2.76 14.03
C LYS A 281 -6.86 -3.79 13.38
N LEU A 282 -5.69 -3.36 12.90
CA LEU A 282 -4.75 -4.26 12.21
C LEU A 282 -4.34 -5.43 13.10
N VAL A 283 -4.22 -5.20 14.41
CA VAL A 283 -3.87 -6.23 15.39
C VAL A 283 -4.86 -7.42 15.36
N THR A 284 -6.14 -7.17 15.06
CA THR A 284 -7.14 -8.24 14.94
C THR A 284 -6.93 -9.13 13.72
N TRP A 285 -6.24 -8.61 12.67
CA TRP A 285 -5.88 -9.41 11.49
C TRP A 285 -4.70 -10.33 11.76
N PHE A 286 -3.95 -10.07 12.84
CA PHE A 286 -2.93 -10.98 13.35
C PHE A 286 -3.48 -11.97 14.36
N GLY A 287 -4.78 -11.89 14.64
CA GLY A 287 -5.47 -12.79 15.57
C GLY A 287 -5.31 -12.39 17.02
N LEU A 288 -4.97 -11.15 17.32
CA LEU A 288 -4.87 -10.61 18.68
C LEU A 288 -6.12 -9.81 19.08
N GLN A 289 -6.28 -9.54 20.36
CA GLN A 289 -7.34 -8.64 20.84
C GLN A 289 -6.92 -7.18 20.69
N GLN A 290 -7.91 -6.30 20.52
CA GLN A 290 -7.67 -4.86 20.54
C GLN A 290 -7.65 -4.38 21.98
N THR A 291 -6.47 -3.91 22.44
CA THR A 291 -6.22 -3.45 23.82
C THR A 291 -5.50 -2.09 23.80
N ASP A 292 -5.33 -1.47 24.98
CA ASP A 292 -4.73 -0.13 25.08
C ASP A 292 -3.19 -0.14 24.96
N LEU A 293 -2.52 -1.17 25.52
CA LEU A 293 -1.08 -1.33 25.46
C LEU A 293 -0.68 -2.75 25.03
N TYR A 294 0.46 -2.84 24.36
CA TYR A 294 1.10 -4.07 23.93
C TYR A 294 2.57 -4.07 24.36
N ILE A 295 3.03 -5.21 24.91
CA ILE A 295 4.42 -5.36 25.35
C ILE A 295 4.97 -6.67 24.78
N SER A 296 6.02 -6.59 23.99
CA SER A 296 6.70 -7.75 23.40
C SER A 296 7.91 -8.12 24.26
N ASP A 297 7.77 -9.13 25.11
CA ASP A 297 8.82 -9.59 26.02
C ASP A 297 9.25 -11.02 25.65
N ALA A 298 10.11 -11.12 24.65
CA ALA A 298 10.63 -12.41 24.20
C ALA A 298 11.51 -13.10 25.26
N ASP A 299 12.14 -12.34 26.14
CA ASP A 299 13.03 -12.87 27.20
C ASP A 299 12.26 -13.58 28.31
N ALA A 300 10.95 -13.36 28.41
CA ALA A 300 10.11 -14.08 29.37
C ALA A 300 9.81 -15.54 28.93
N MET A 301 10.11 -15.95 27.70
CA MET A 301 9.83 -17.29 27.19
C MET A 301 10.38 -18.42 28.07
N PRO A 302 11.63 -18.41 28.56
CA PRO A 302 12.18 -19.47 29.39
C PRO A 302 11.43 -19.67 30.72
N TYR A 303 10.81 -18.60 31.25
CA TYR A 303 10.02 -18.69 32.47
C TYR A 303 8.71 -19.44 32.28
N PHE A 304 8.18 -19.44 31.05
CA PHE A 304 6.88 -20.04 30.74
C PHE A 304 7.01 -21.38 30.01
N ALA A 305 8.10 -21.66 29.32
CA ALA A 305 8.31 -22.88 28.55
C ALA A 305 8.64 -24.10 29.43
N ASN A 306 7.72 -24.43 30.35
CA ASN A 306 7.85 -25.58 31.26
C ASN A 306 6.49 -26.04 31.76
N ASN A 307 6.42 -27.20 32.42
CA ASN A 307 5.18 -27.80 32.92
C ASN A 307 4.41 -26.92 33.92
N ASN A 308 5.05 -25.93 34.56
CA ASN A 308 4.41 -24.96 35.44
C ASN A 308 4.15 -23.61 34.76
N GLY A 309 4.42 -23.48 33.46
CA GLY A 309 4.40 -22.23 32.71
C GLY A 309 3.07 -21.50 32.78
N LYS A 310 1.94 -22.23 32.70
CA LYS A 310 0.60 -21.64 32.86
C LYS A 310 0.40 -20.97 34.23
N LYS A 311 0.91 -21.58 35.30
CA LYS A 311 0.85 -20.99 36.65
C LYS A 311 1.77 -19.78 36.76
N ALA A 312 2.94 -19.86 36.16
CA ALA A 312 3.90 -18.75 36.11
C ALA A 312 3.32 -17.55 35.33
N ALA A 313 2.67 -17.79 34.19
CA ALA A 313 2.00 -16.77 33.41
C ALA A 313 0.85 -16.10 34.20
N LYS A 314 -0.01 -16.88 34.85
CA LYS A 314 -1.09 -16.34 35.72
C LYS A 314 -0.52 -15.51 36.87
N LYS A 315 0.59 -15.96 37.50
CA LYS A 315 1.25 -15.20 38.54
C LYS A 315 1.79 -13.87 38.01
N ARG A 316 2.48 -13.90 36.87
CA ARG A 316 3.01 -12.67 36.23
C ARG A 316 1.89 -11.68 35.92
N ILE A 317 0.75 -12.15 35.42
CA ILE A 317 -0.44 -11.32 35.18
C ILE A 317 -0.87 -10.64 36.50
N SER A 318 -1.05 -11.41 37.58
CA SER A 318 -1.44 -10.85 38.89
C SER A 318 -0.43 -9.86 39.43
N ASP A 319 0.88 -10.12 39.26
CA ASP A 319 1.93 -9.21 39.71
C ASP A 319 1.86 -7.87 38.97
N ILE A 320 1.60 -7.89 37.65
CA ILE A 320 1.42 -6.67 36.84
C ILE A 320 0.14 -5.94 37.22
N GLU A 321 -0.99 -6.65 37.38
CA GLU A 321 -2.28 -6.05 37.76
C GLU A 321 -2.21 -5.40 39.16
N ASN A 322 -1.49 -6.01 40.10
CA ASN A 322 -1.27 -5.44 41.44
C ASN A 322 -0.44 -4.15 41.34
N PHE A 323 0.66 -4.17 40.59
CA PHE A 323 1.46 -2.97 40.35
C PHE A 323 0.67 -1.84 39.71
N MET A 324 -0.20 -2.19 38.73
CA MET A 324 -1.08 -1.23 38.08
C MET A 324 -2.07 -0.61 39.08
N ALA A 325 -2.68 -1.44 39.95
CA ALA A 325 -3.61 -0.96 40.99
C ALA A 325 -2.90 -0.05 42.01
N GLU A 326 -1.69 -0.38 42.46
CA GLU A 326 -0.89 0.42 43.36
C GLU A 326 -0.47 1.79 42.79
N ASN A 327 -0.42 1.91 41.46
CA ASN A 327 -0.04 3.13 40.73
C ASN A 327 -1.22 3.91 40.14
N ASP A 328 -2.44 3.70 40.63
CA ASP A 328 -3.68 4.37 40.22
C ASP A 328 -4.03 4.19 38.72
N MET A 329 -3.69 3.03 38.13
CA MET A 329 -3.99 2.66 36.76
C MET A 329 -4.60 1.26 36.63
N PRO A 330 -5.75 0.98 37.29
CA PRO A 330 -6.34 -0.36 37.33
C PRO A 330 -6.76 -0.81 35.92
N GLY A 331 -6.47 -2.06 35.61
CA GLY A 331 -6.79 -2.66 34.31
C GLY A 331 -6.70 -4.18 34.35
N LYS A 332 -6.91 -4.79 33.20
CA LYS A 332 -6.76 -6.23 32.98
C LYS A 332 -5.54 -6.50 32.10
N VAL A 333 -4.80 -7.53 32.47
CA VAL A 333 -3.63 -7.99 31.76
C VAL A 333 -3.89 -9.39 31.20
N SER A 334 -3.46 -9.64 29.99
CA SER A 334 -3.45 -10.96 29.39
C SER A 334 -2.16 -11.22 28.65
N ILE A 335 -1.83 -12.48 28.44
CA ILE A 335 -0.63 -12.91 27.71
C ILE A 335 -1.05 -13.81 26.57
N GLU A 336 -0.70 -13.44 25.35
CA GLU A 336 -0.87 -14.31 24.19
C GLU A 336 0.37 -15.19 24.03
N VAL A 337 0.18 -16.50 23.97
CA VAL A 337 1.27 -17.47 23.78
C VAL A 337 1.04 -18.31 22.53
N MET A 338 2.12 -18.76 21.93
CA MET A 338 2.10 -19.55 20.71
C MET A 338 2.82 -20.89 20.92
N MET A 339 2.20 -21.95 20.40
CA MET A 339 2.75 -23.30 20.40
C MET A 339 2.72 -23.83 18.97
N LYS A 340 3.59 -24.77 18.63
CA LYS A 340 3.55 -25.45 17.34
C LYS A 340 3.15 -26.89 17.56
N LEU A 341 1.86 -27.20 17.29
CA LEU A 341 1.28 -28.51 17.51
C LEU A 341 0.86 -29.16 16.21
N THR A 342 0.73 -30.48 16.22
CA THR A 342 0.20 -31.25 15.08
C THR A 342 -1.29 -31.40 15.23
N ALA A 343 -2.04 -30.98 14.20
CA ALA A 343 -3.47 -31.20 14.08
C ALA A 343 -3.77 -32.29 13.04
N GLU A 344 -4.73 -33.14 13.31
CA GLU A 344 -5.09 -34.31 12.51
C GLU A 344 -6.59 -34.36 12.29
N ASN A 345 -7.02 -34.72 11.08
CA ASN A 345 -8.40 -35.07 10.74
C ASN A 345 -8.39 -36.29 9.79
N GLY A 346 -8.71 -37.48 10.31
CA GLY A 346 -8.55 -38.74 9.60
C GLY A 346 -7.10 -38.96 9.17
N ASP A 347 -6.88 -39.13 7.86
CA ASP A 347 -5.54 -39.35 7.29
C ASP A 347 -4.76 -38.04 7.05
N ARG A 348 -5.38 -36.89 7.22
CA ARG A 348 -4.74 -35.61 6.99
C ARG A 348 -4.13 -35.06 8.27
N LYS A 349 -2.88 -34.60 8.15
CA LYS A 349 -2.11 -34.01 9.26
C LYS A 349 -1.44 -32.73 8.83
N CYS A 350 -1.38 -31.75 9.71
CA CYS A 350 -0.57 -30.56 9.52
C CYS A 350 0.00 -30.07 10.85
N LYS A 351 1.24 -29.55 10.84
CA LYS A 351 1.77 -28.75 11.94
C LYS A 351 1.28 -27.33 11.80
N SER A 352 0.69 -26.76 12.86
CA SER A 352 0.17 -25.40 12.86
C SER A 352 0.56 -24.65 14.12
N VAL A 353 0.58 -23.34 14.03
CA VAL A 353 0.66 -22.48 15.20
C VAL A 353 -0.67 -22.52 15.93
N VAL A 354 -0.60 -22.80 17.21
CA VAL A 354 -1.75 -22.80 18.13
C VAL A 354 -1.61 -21.61 19.05
N PHE A 355 -2.58 -20.70 18.98
CA PHE A 355 -2.68 -19.52 19.82
C PHE A 355 -3.47 -19.84 21.09
N TYR A 356 -2.95 -19.39 22.21
CA TYR A 356 -3.61 -19.53 23.50
C TYR A 356 -3.43 -18.27 24.34
N GLY A 357 -4.54 -17.71 24.79
CA GLY A 357 -4.54 -16.52 25.62
C GLY A 357 -4.70 -16.86 27.10
N VAL A 358 -3.75 -16.46 27.93
CA VAL A 358 -3.84 -16.56 29.39
C VAL A 358 -4.43 -15.28 29.94
N GLY A 359 -5.53 -15.37 30.70
CA GLY A 359 -6.24 -14.18 31.22
C GLY A 359 -7.11 -13.47 30.19
N THR A 360 -7.27 -14.03 28.99
CA THR A 360 -8.16 -13.48 27.95
C THR A 360 -9.59 -13.98 28.11
N ASP A 361 -10.51 -13.28 27.45
CA ASP A 361 -11.84 -13.79 27.13
C ASP A 361 -11.85 -14.16 25.64
N THR A 362 -12.09 -15.43 25.34
CA THR A 362 -12.10 -15.94 23.96
C THR A 362 -13.16 -15.25 23.09
N SER A 363 -14.24 -14.74 23.68
CA SER A 363 -15.25 -13.97 22.97
C SER A 363 -14.77 -12.58 22.48
N GLY A 364 -13.70 -12.07 23.05
CA GLY A 364 -13.12 -10.76 22.68
C GLY A 364 -12.29 -10.75 21.40
N TYR A 365 -12.05 -11.90 20.76
CA TYR A 365 -11.37 -11.97 19.48
C TYR A 365 -12.35 -11.80 18.31
N THR A 366 -11.82 -11.44 17.15
CA THR A 366 -12.62 -11.28 15.94
C THR A 366 -12.72 -12.60 15.18
N TYR A 367 -13.94 -13.07 14.95
CA TYR A 367 -14.25 -14.27 14.18
C TYR A 367 -14.94 -13.88 12.87
N ILE A 368 -14.65 -14.61 11.80
CA ILE A 368 -15.21 -14.36 10.47
C ILE A 368 -16.52 -15.14 10.28
N ARG A 369 -16.53 -16.40 10.75
CA ARG A 369 -17.69 -17.30 10.65
C ARG A 369 -17.82 -18.09 11.94
N GLY A 370 -19.06 -18.50 12.25
CA GLY A 370 -19.37 -19.31 13.43
C GLY A 370 -19.51 -18.51 14.71
N THR A 371 -19.35 -19.17 15.83
CA THR A 371 -19.44 -18.59 17.18
C THR A 371 -18.16 -18.84 17.94
N ALA A 372 -17.70 -17.84 18.70
CA ALA A 372 -16.51 -17.97 19.54
C ALA A 372 -16.56 -19.28 20.35
N PRO A 373 -15.44 -19.98 20.52
CA PRO A 373 -15.34 -21.13 21.42
C PRO A 373 -15.89 -20.78 22.82
N GLN A 374 -16.78 -21.61 23.36
CA GLN A 374 -17.43 -21.39 24.65
C GLN A 374 -16.88 -22.34 25.72
N ASN A 375 -16.28 -23.46 25.34
CA ASN A 375 -15.81 -24.50 26.23
C ASN A 375 -14.39 -24.94 25.92
N ALA A 376 -13.70 -25.52 26.90
CA ALA A 376 -12.31 -25.98 26.76
C ALA A 376 -12.07 -27.02 25.63
N GLY A 377 -13.12 -27.71 25.18
CA GLY A 377 -13.07 -28.65 24.04
C GLY A 377 -13.42 -28.03 22.70
N GLU A 378 -13.59 -26.72 22.62
CA GLU A 378 -13.93 -26.00 21.41
C GLU A 378 -12.76 -25.12 20.94
N ILE A 379 -12.63 -24.99 19.62
CA ILE A 379 -11.56 -24.23 19.00
C ILE A 379 -12.06 -23.40 17.81
N ALA A 380 -11.27 -22.40 17.45
CA ALA A 380 -11.39 -21.75 16.15
C ALA A 380 -10.17 -22.06 15.31
N ILE A 381 -10.36 -22.19 14.00
CA ILE A 381 -9.28 -22.41 13.04
C ILE A 381 -9.32 -21.35 11.94
N THR A 382 -8.22 -21.22 11.20
CA THR A 382 -8.19 -20.40 9.97
C THR A 382 -8.63 -21.24 8.79
N ASP A 383 -9.15 -20.62 7.71
CA ASP A 383 -9.58 -21.34 6.50
C ASP A 383 -8.45 -22.18 5.90
N LYS A 384 -7.19 -21.70 5.92
CA LYS A 384 -6.06 -22.48 5.43
C LYS A 384 -5.83 -23.79 6.20
N ILE A 385 -6.08 -23.78 7.50
CA ILE A 385 -6.05 -25.01 8.30
C ILE A 385 -7.23 -25.89 7.95
N GLY A 386 -8.43 -25.29 7.78
CA GLY A 386 -9.60 -25.99 7.29
C GLY A 386 -9.35 -26.70 5.96
N ASP A 387 -8.76 -26.01 4.99
CA ASP A 387 -8.40 -26.57 3.67
C ASP A 387 -7.38 -27.71 3.78
N LYS A 388 -6.32 -27.55 4.59
CA LYS A 388 -5.29 -28.57 4.78
C LYS A 388 -5.85 -29.84 5.42
N LEU A 389 -6.70 -29.69 6.44
CA LEU A 389 -7.30 -30.80 7.16
C LEU A 389 -8.61 -31.30 6.53
N ASN A 390 -9.16 -30.58 5.53
CA ASN A 390 -10.49 -30.78 4.99
C ASN A 390 -11.54 -30.81 6.11
N ALA A 391 -11.53 -29.78 6.93
CA ALA A 391 -12.40 -29.62 8.09
C ALA A 391 -13.07 -28.23 8.09
N ASP A 392 -14.33 -28.17 8.49
CA ASP A 392 -15.11 -26.94 8.62
C ASP A 392 -15.79 -26.87 10.00
N ILE A 393 -16.53 -25.81 10.26
CA ILE A 393 -17.28 -25.60 11.49
C ILE A 393 -18.24 -26.80 11.69
N GLY A 394 -18.20 -27.38 12.89
CA GLY A 394 -18.94 -28.56 13.28
C GLY A 394 -18.15 -29.87 13.22
N ASP A 395 -16.98 -29.87 12.54
CA ASP A 395 -16.10 -31.03 12.52
C ASP A 395 -15.23 -31.10 13.78
N LYS A 396 -14.73 -32.28 14.08
CA LYS A 396 -13.79 -32.53 15.16
C LYS A 396 -12.42 -32.82 14.62
N ILE A 397 -11.41 -32.20 15.20
CA ILE A 397 -9.99 -32.49 14.88
C ILE A 397 -9.24 -32.92 16.14
N ILE A 398 -8.15 -33.63 15.93
CA ILE A 398 -7.29 -34.09 17.01
C ILE A 398 -6.03 -33.22 17.03
N ILE A 399 -5.68 -32.67 18.18
CA ILE A 399 -4.42 -31.96 18.40
C ILE A 399 -3.51 -32.82 19.26
N SER A 400 -2.31 -33.07 18.76
CA SER A 400 -1.29 -33.88 19.45
C SER A 400 -0.42 -32.96 20.32
N GLU A 401 -0.46 -33.18 21.62
CA GLU A 401 0.36 -32.55 22.64
C GLU A 401 1.36 -33.60 23.21
N LEU A 402 2.40 -33.17 23.94
CA LEU A 402 3.35 -34.08 24.61
C LEU A 402 2.64 -35.08 25.55
N ASN A 403 1.60 -34.64 26.23
CA ASN A 403 0.84 -35.41 27.21
C ASN A 403 -0.28 -36.27 26.58
N GLY A 404 -0.36 -36.33 25.25
CA GLY A 404 -1.34 -37.14 24.53
C GLY A 404 -2.14 -36.38 23.46
N LYS A 405 -3.08 -37.07 22.88
CA LYS A 405 -3.97 -36.53 21.83
C LYS A 405 -5.29 -36.05 22.45
N LYS A 406 -5.73 -34.87 22.09
CA LYS A 406 -7.01 -34.29 22.52
C LYS A 406 -7.88 -34.00 21.30
N GLU A 407 -9.17 -34.32 21.41
CA GLU A 407 -10.17 -34.03 20.39
C GLU A 407 -10.83 -32.67 20.67
N TYR A 408 -10.97 -31.83 19.64
CA TYR A 408 -11.56 -30.51 19.73
C TYR A 408 -12.62 -30.32 18.64
N LEU A 409 -13.72 -29.64 18.98
CA LEU A 409 -14.79 -29.24 18.07
C LEU A 409 -14.48 -27.87 17.47
N ILE A 410 -14.55 -27.74 16.15
CA ILE A 410 -14.41 -26.46 15.46
C ILE A 410 -15.74 -25.71 15.56
N THR A 411 -15.75 -24.55 16.21
CA THR A 411 -16.95 -23.72 16.38
C THR A 411 -16.89 -22.42 15.61
N ALA A 412 -15.70 -21.95 15.26
CA ALA A 412 -15.52 -20.70 14.54
C ALA A 412 -14.33 -20.74 13.56
N MET A 413 -14.39 -19.84 12.59
CA MET A 413 -13.27 -19.47 11.73
C MET A 413 -12.79 -18.08 12.09
N PHE A 414 -11.47 -17.90 12.22
CA PHE A 414 -10.83 -16.61 12.46
C PHE A 414 -9.75 -16.33 11.40
N GLN A 415 -9.33 -15.09 11.28
CA GLN A 415 -8.20 -14.75 10.41
C GLN A 415 -6.95 -14.49 11.24
N SER A 416 -5.81 -14.87 10.71
CA SER A 416 -4.51 -14.51 11.26
C SER A 416 -3.52 -14.31 10.12
N MET A 417 -2.96 -13.11 10.01
CA MET A 417 -1.85 -12.84 9.08
C MET A 417 -0.54 -13.39 9.64
N SER A 418 -0.47 -13.69 10.93
CA SER A 418 0.62 -14.44 11.54
C SER A 418 0.73 -15.81 10.86
N ASN A 419 1.94 -16.31 10.70
CA ASN A 419 2.20 -17.60 10.09
C ASN A 419 1.45 -17.83 8.75
N MET A 420 1.35 -16.78 7.91
CA MET A 420 0.72 -16.81 6.57
C MET A 420 -0.75 -17.25 6.54
N GLY A 421 -1.49 -16.95 7.55
CA GLY A 421 -2.89 -17.32 7.63
C GLY A 421 -3.14 -18.73 8.16
N GLU A 422 -2.16 -19.38 8.76
CA GLU A 422 -2.31 -20.68 9.40
C GLU A 422 -2.34 -20.53 10.91
N GLY A 423 -3.42 -20.96 11.55
CA GLY A 423 -3.55 -20.88 12.99
C GLY A 423 -4.76 -21.62 13.53
N ILE A 424 -4.62 -22.07 14.77
CA ILE A 424 -5.66 -22.66 15.59
C ILE A 424 -5.72 -21.85 16.88
N ARG A 425 -6.90 -21.51 17.36
CA ARG A 425 -7.09 -20.82 18.62
C ARG A 425 -7.83 -21.69 19.63
N LEU A 426 -7.22 -21.90 20.77
CA LEU A 426 -7.82 -22.63 21.88
C LEU A 426 -8.70 -21.72 22.73
N HIS A 427 -9.70 -22.32 23.40
CA HIS A 427 -10.48 -21.64 24.42
C HIS A 427 -9.61 -21.32 25.65
N GLN A 428 -9.93 -20.25 26.38
CA GLN A 428 -9.21 -19.79 27.57
C GLN A 428 -9.10 -20.83 28.70
N ASP A 429 -10.09 -21.71 28.80
CA ASP A 429 -10.11 -22.78 29.81
C ASP A 429 -9.43 -24.08 29.32
N ALA A 430 -8.95 -24.13 28.10
CA ALA A 430 -8.13 -25.23 27.61
C ALA A 430 -6.85 -25.32 28.46
N ASP A 431 -6.29 -26.53 28.53
CA ASP A 431 -5.06 -26.78 29.30
C ASP A 431 -3.97 -27.37 28.39
N PRO A 432 -3.35 -26.51 27.54
CA PRO A 432 -2.27 -26.91 26.68
C PRO A 432 -0.98 -27.09 27.45
N ASP A 433 -0.06 -27.90 26.92
CA ASP A 433 1.25 -28.13 27.54
C ASP A 433 2.22 -26.98 27.20
N PHE A 434 2.54 -26.19 28.21
CA PHE A 434 3.46 -25.06 28.10
C PHE A 434 4.91 -25.46 27.85
N ALA A 435 5.28 -26.72 28.04
CA ALA A 435 6.61 -27.21 27.65
C ALA A 435 6.82 -27.16 26.10
N GLN A 436 5.74 -27.09 25.34
CA GLN A 436 5.75 -26.96 23.87
C GLN A 436 5.63 -25.48 23.40
N LEU A 437 5.82 -24.52 24.29
CA LEU A 437 5.77 -23.11 23.97
C LEU A 437 6.84 -22.76 22.93
N MET A 438 6.44 -22.14 21.83
CA MET A 438 7.33 -21.67 20.78
C MET A 438 7.69 -20.20 20.96
N GLY A 439 6.78 -19.41 21.53
CA GLY A 439 6.97 -17.98 21.73
C GLY A 439 5.87 -17.36 22.56
N ILE A 440 6.15 -16.17 23.02
CA ILE A 440 5.18 -15.26 23.62
C ILE A 440 4.85 -14.26 22.52
N GLY A 441 3.55 -14.09 22.20
CA GLY A 441 3.12 -13.09 21.25
C GLY A 441 3.30 -11.70 21.86
N CYS A 442 2.53 -11.40 22.91
CA CYS A 442 2.63 -10.14 23.64
C CYS A 442 1.86 -10.20 24.95
N TYR A 443 2.18 -9.29 25.87
CA TYR A 443 1.25 -8.88 26.92
C TYR A 443 0.28 -7.87 26.34
N GLN A 444 -0.99 -8.01 26.67
CA GLN A 444 -2.07 -7.14 26.23
C GLN A 444 -2.72 -6.53 27.48
N ILE A 445 -2.77 -5.21 27.55
CA ILE A 445 -3.25 -4.47 28.72
C ILE A 445 -4.42 -3.59 28.33
N SER A 446 -5.54 -3.74 29.04
CA SER A 446 -6.72 -2.89 28.91
C SER A 446 -7.00 -2.19 30.22
N PHE A 447 -7.04 -0.87 30.22
CA PHE A 447 -7.38 -0.08 31.40
C PHE A 447 -8.89 -0.03 31.61
N ASN A 448 -9.33 0.01 32.89
CA ASN A 448 -10.75 0.13 33.21
C ASN A 448 -11.32 1.49 32.79
N ASP A 449 -10.55 2.56 33.01
CA ASP A 449 -10.86 3.93 32.60
C ASP A 449 -10.11 4.21 31.31
N LYS A 450 -10.78 4.27 30.17
CA LYS A 450 -10.15 4.53 28.87
C LYS A 450 -9.29 5.80 28.92
N PRO A 451 -7.95 5.69 29.06
CA PRO A 451 -7.08 6.85 29.20
C PRO A 451 -7.00 7.63 27.89
N ASP A 452 -6.81 8.93 27.97
CA ASP A 452 -6.43 9.74 26.81
C ASP A 452 -4.97 9.44 26.41
N ALA A 453 -4.54 9.88 25.24
CA ALA A 453 -3.21 9.60 24.72
C ALA A 453 -2.06 10.04 25.66
N LYS A 454 -2.25 11.11 26.47
CA LYS A 454 -1.25 11.57 27.43
C LYS A 454 -1.20 10.67 28.66
N ALA A 455 -2.36 10.30 29.19
CA ALA A 455 -2.46 9.36 30.31
C ALA A 455 -1.91 7.99 29.91
N LEU A 456 -2.21 7.53 28.68
CA LEU A 456 -1.71 6.28 28.13
C LEU A 456 -0.16 6.26 28.07
N SER A 457 0.45 7.31 27.54
CA SER A 457 1.92 7.45 27.52
C SER A 457 2.53 7.54 28.92
N SER A 458 1.84 8.20 29.85
CA SER A 458 2.28 8.25 31.26
C SER A 458 2.21 6.87 31.93
N ASN A 459 1.16 6.10 31.66
CA ASN A 459 0.97 4.74 32.19
C ASN A 459 2.03 3.77 31.61
N ALA A 460 2.32 3.90 30.31
CA ALA A 460 3.41 3.15 29.66
C ALA A 460 4.76 3.43 30.32
N HIS A 461 5.06 4.69 30.60
CA HIS A 461 6.29 5.07 31.33
C HIS A 461 6.39 4.46 32.74
N LYS A 462 5.28 4.38 33.48
CA LYS A 462 5.27 3.72 34.79
C LYS A 462 5.50 2.21 34.67
N LEU A 463 4.88 1.57 33.67
CA LEU A 463 5.04 0.14 33.39
C LEU A 463 6.47 -0.20 32.95
N GLN A 464 7.23 0.77 32.43
CA GLN A 464 8.64 0.58 32.05
C GLN A 464 9.53 0.12 33.24
N GLU A 465 9.11 0.40 34.47
CA GLU A 465 9.81 -0.10 35.67
C GLU A 465 9.78 -1.63 35.78
N LEU A 466 8.68 -2.26 35.31
CA LEU A 466 8.54 -3.73 35.28
C LEU A 466 9.17 -4.36 34.03
N PHE A 467 9.39 -3.57 32.99
CA PHE A 467 9.88 -4.00 31.69
C PHE A 467 11.01 -3.07 31.19
N PRO A 468 12.16 -3.03 31.92
CA PRO A 468 13.22 -2.02 31.69
C PRO A 468 13.85 -2.10 30.30
N ASP A 469 13.94 -3.31 29.72
CA ASP A 469 14.61 -3.57 28.46
C ASP A 469 13.61 -3.83 27.29
N THR A 470 12.33 -3.54 27.50
CA THR A 470 11.25 -3.88 26.56
C THR A 470 10.52 -2.62 26.10
N GLU A 471 10.23 -2.52 24.83
CA GLU A 471 9.43 -1.42 24.29
C GLU A 471 7.93 -1.65 24.58
N ILE A 472 7.27 -0.61 25.06
CA ILE A 472 5.83 -0.60 25.37
C ILE A 472 5.13 0.22 24.30
N MET A 473 4.30 -0.43 23.47
CA MET A 473 3.57 0.18 22.38
C MET A 473 2.19 0.64 22.86
N CYS A 474 1.85 1.89 22.56
CA CYS A 474 0.60 2.52 22.98
C CYS A 474 -0.56 2.31 22.02
N SER A 475 -0.40 1.48 21.00
CA SER A 475 -1.45 1.12 20.06
C SER A 475 -1.18 -0.20 19.36
N GLY A 476 -2.25 -0.85 18.88
CA GLY A 476 -2.12 -2.05 18.07
C GLY A 476 -1.39 -1.79 16.75
N GLY A 477 -1.56 -0.59 16.18
CA GLY A 477 -0.84 -0.18 14.98
C GLY A 477 0.67 -0.05 15.20
N GLU A 478 1.10 0.51 16.33
CA GLU A 478 2.53 0.57 16.69
C GLU A 478 3.12 -0.82 16.92
N TYR A 479 2.41 -1.69 17.65
CA TYR A 479 2.84 -3.06 17.89
C TYR A 479 3.05 -3.85 16.59
N ILE A 480 2.09 -3.76 15.68
CA ILE A 480 2.22 -4.44 14.38
C ILE A 480 3.32 -3.80 13.53
N ASP A 481 3.48 -2.47 13.54
CA ASP A 481 4.53 -1.78 12.78
C ASP A 481 5.93 -2.20 13.25
N ASP A 482 6.13 -2.35 14.56
CA ASP A 482 7.36 -2.89 15.13
C ASP A 482 7.58 -4.35 14.70
N MET A 483 6.55 -5.19 14.84
CA MET A 483 6.61 -6.62 14.49
C MET A 483 6.93 -6.84 13.00
N ILE A 484 6.50 -5.93 12.10
CA ILE A 484 6.74 -6.03 10.65
C ILE A 484 7.90 -5.16 10.14
N GLY A 485 8.73 -4.65 11.04
CA GLY A 485 9.96 -3.92 10.69
C GLY A 485 9.74 -2.50 10.15
N GLY A 486 8.72 -1.79 10.62
CA GLY A 486 8.51 -0.37 10.30
C GLY A 486 8.02 -0.09 8.87
N ILE A 487 7.34 -1.04 8.23
CA ILE A 487 6.81 -0.91 6.85
C ILE A 487 5.86 0.28 6.72
N SER A 488 5.13 0.65 7.78
CA SER A 488 4.21 1.78 7.72
C SER A 488 4.92 3.10 7.43
N SER A 489 6.16 3.26 7.89
CA SER A 489 6.98 4.43 7.61
C SER A 489 7.39 4.50 6.14
N ILE A 490 7.75 3.37 5.54
CA ILE A 490 8.09 3.25 4.12
C ILE A 490 6.87 3.60 3.26
N ILE A 491 5.71 3.02 3.56
CA ILE A 491 4.45 3.27 2.82
C ILE A 491 4.01 4.73 2.95
N ASN A 492 4.21 5.38 4.11
CA ASN A 492 3.97 6.80 4.25
C ASN A 492 4.92 7.65 3.40
N GLY A 493 6.19 7.30 3.33
CA GLY A 493 7.16 7.94 2.44
C GLY A 493 6.73 7.85 0.99
N ILE A 494 6.31 6.67 0.56
CA ILE A 494 5.77 6.41 -0.78
C ILE A 494 4.50 7.25 -1.03
N LYS A 495 3.56 7.29 -0.07
CA LYS A 495 2.34 8.10 -0.14
C LYS A 495 2.68 9.57 -0.41
N MET A 496 3.60 10.15 0.35
CA MET A 496 4.03 11.55 0.17
C MET A 496 4.65 11.79 -1.20
N LEU A 497 5.53 10.90 -1.65
CA LEU A 497 6.16 10.99 -2.97
C LEU A 497 5.12 10.92 -4.09
N VAL A 498 4.16 10.00 -4.02
CA VAL A 498 3.10 9.86 -5.03
C VAL A 498 2.19 11.10 -5.04
N ILE A 499 1.83 11.65 -3.89
CA ILE A 499 1.05 12.90 -3.80
C ILE A 499 1.78 14.03 -4.55
N ILE A 500 3.08 14.18 -4.33
CA ILE A 500 3.89 15.20 -5.00
C ILE A 500 3.90 14.98 -6.52
N ILE A 501 4.15 13.76 -6.97
CA ILE A 501 4.19 13.42 -8.40
C ILE A 501 2.82 13.68 -9.05
N VAL A 502 1.75 13.20 -8.45
CA VAL A 502 0.38 13.37 -8.97
C VAL A 502 -0.02 14.85 -9.01
N LEU A 503 0.38 15.62 -8.00
CA LEU A 503 0.14 17.06 -7.96
C LEU A 503 0.90 17.78 -9.09
N LEU A 504 2.17 17.45 -9.30
CA LEU A 504 2.97 18.02 -10.40
C LEU A 504 2.36 17.69 -11.77
N ILE A 505 1.96 16.43 -11.98
CA ILE A 505 1.29 16.00 -13.23
C ILE A 505 -0.02 16.77 -13.41
N SER A 506 -0.83 16.91 -12.36
CA SER A 506 -2.12 17.62 -12.42
C SER A 506 -1.96 19.09 -12.77
N VAL A 507 -0.99 19.77 -12.15
CA VAL A 507 -0.63 21.17 -12.47
C VAL A 507 -0.18 21.29 -13.93
N LEU A 508 0.69 20.39 -14.39
CA LEU A 508 1.19 20.39 -15.75
C LEU A 508 0.06 20.23 -16.77
N ILE A 509 -0.88 19.32 -16.51
CA ILE A 509 -2.06 19.11 -17.37
C ILE A 509 -2.89 20.39 -17.46
N VAL A 510 -3.17 21.01 -16.31
CA VAL A 510 -3.96 22.26 -16.28
C VAL A 510 -3.27 23.35 -17.10
N VAL A 511 -1.97 23.55 -16.91
CA VAL A 511 -1.20 24.56 -17.65
C VAL A 511 -1.26 24.29 -19.17
N LEU A 512 -1.05 23.04 -19.59
CA LEU A 512 -1.09 22.68 -20.99
C LEU A 512 -2.48 22.87 -21.60
N MET A 513 -3.52 22.46 -20.86
CA MET A 513 -4.92 22.58 -21.31
C MET A 513 -5.35 24.05 -21.41
N GLU A 514 -5.04 24.85 -20.39
CA GLU A 514 -5.36 26.28 -20.42
C GLU A 514 -4.64 27.02 -21.54
N ARG A 515 -3.37 26.75 -21.77
CA ARG A 515 -2.66 27.31 -22.93
C ARG A 515 -3.34 26.90 -24.25
N SER A 516 -3.74 25.63 -24.36
CA SER A 516 -4.49 25.12 -25.51
C SER A 516 -5.81 25.88 -25.74
N PHE A 517 -6.60 26.07 -24.67
CA PHE A 517 -7.86 26.79 -24.77
C PHE A 517 -7.64 28.26 -25.15
N ILE A 518 -6.70 28.93 -24.50
CA ILE A 518 -6.38 30.34 -24.80
C ILE A 518 -5.95 30.52 -26.26
N SER A 519 -5.11 29.61 -26.76
CA SER A 519 -4.66 29.67 -28.16
C SER A 519 -5.81 29.49 -29.15
N LYS A 520 -6.71 28.52 -28.92
CA LYS A 520 -7.85 28.22 -29.80
C LYS A 520 -8.99 29.22 -29.69
N GLU A 521 -9.14 29.86 -28.55
CA GLU A 521 -10.21 30.80 -28.25
C GLU A 521 -9.75 32.25 -28.30
N LYS A 522 -8.52 32.50 -28.85
CA LYS A 522 -7.90 33.85 -28.91
C LYS A 522 -8.84 34.88 -29.55
N SER A 523 -9.43 34.56 -30.70
CA SER A 523 -10.35 35.43 -31.43
C SER A 523 -11.67 35.68 -30.67
N GLU A 524 -12.22 34.63 -30.01
CA GLU A 524 -13.43 34.77 -29.19
C GLU A 524 -13.15 35.64 -27.95
N ILE A 525 -11.99 35.46 -27.32
CA ILE A 525 -11.55 36.29 -26.19
C ILE A 525 -11.40 37.76 -26.62
N ALA A 526 -10.81 38.01 -27.79
CA ALA A 526 -10.66 39.34 -28.35
C ALA A 526 -12.03 39.98 -28.63
N LEU A 527 -12.97 39.21 -29.21
CA LEU A 527 -14.36 39.65 -29.47
C LEU A 527 -15.09 39.99 -28.17
N LEU A 528 -15.00 39.15 -27.14
CA LEU A 528 -15.63 39.43 -25.84
C LEU A 528 -15.07 40.72 -25.22
N LYS A 529 -13.78 41.00 -25.36
CA LYS A 529 -13.17 42.24 -24.90
C LYS A 529 -13.61 43.43 -25.73
N ALA A 530 -13.80 43.28 -27.04
CA ALA A 530 -14.32 44.34 -27.89
C ALA A 530 -15.76 44.74 -27.51
N ILE A 531 -16.58 43.76 -27.08
CA ILE A 531 -17.95 44.00 -26.57
C ILE A 531 -17.96 44.60 -25.14
N GLY A 532 -16.79 44.72 -24.46
CA GLY A 532 -16.67 45.35 -23.16
C GLY A 532 -16.52 44.41 -21.96
N PHE A 533 -16.27 43.12 -22.15
CA PHE A 533 -15.95 42.23 -21.04
C PHE A 533 -14.60 42.57 -20.41
N LYS A 534 -14.58 42.68 -19.08
CA LYS A 534 -13.35 42.94 -18.33
C LYS A 534 -12.42 41.70 -18.33
N ASN A 535 -11.11 41.93 -18.30
CA ASN A 535 -10.12 40.88 -18.22
C ASN A 535 -10.40 39.85 -17.09
N ASN A 536 -10.80 40.36 -15.90
CA ASN A 536 -11.09 39.46 -14.77
C ASN A 536 -12.32 38.58 -14.99
N THR A 537 -13.29 38.98 -15.82
CA THR A 537 -14.45 38.17 -16.17
C THR A 537 -14.04 37.01 -17.08
N VAL A 538 -13.17 37.26 -18.03
CA VAL A 538 -12.65 36.24 -18.95
C VAL A 538 -11.75 35.26 -18.20
N ILE A 539 -10.87 35.74 -17.32
CA ILE A 539 -10.04 34.88 -16.45
C ILE A 539 -10.92 34.03 -15.54
N CYS A 540 -11.95 34.62 -14.92
CA CYS A 540 -12.89 33.88 -14.06
C CYS A 540 -13.61 32.76 -14.82
N TRP A 541 -14.03 33.01 -16.07
CA TRP A 541 -14.64 32.00 -16.92
C TRP A 541 -13.73 30.78 -17.12
N HIS A 542 -12.45 30.97 -17.45
CA HIS A 542 -11.47 29.90 -17.65
C HIS A 542 -11.19 29.13 -16.37
N VAL A 543 -10.90 29.83 -15.26
CA VAL A 543 -10.67 29.22 -13.95
C VAL A 543 -11.89 28.41 -13.49
N LEU A 544 -13.09 28.90 -13.75
CA LEU A 544 -14.33 28.21 -13.37
C LEU A 544 -14.55 26.91 -14.16
N ARG A 545 -14.12 26.85 -15.42
CA ARG A 545 -14.12 25.58 -16.20
C ARG A 545 -13.28 24.52 -15.52
N ILE A 546 -12.07 24.86 -15.09
CA ILE A 546 -11.17 23.92 -14.38
C ILE A 546 -11.76 23.53 -13.03
N PHE A 547 -12.32 24.48 -12.30
CA PHE A 547 -13.03 24.20 -11.04
C PHE A 547 -14.13 23.14 -11.22
N ILE A 548 -15.00 23.30 -12.23
CA ILE A 548 -16.10 22.35 -12.49
C ILE A 548 -15.54 20.96 -12.83
N VAL A 549 -14.51 20.89 -13.66
CA VAL A 549 -13.87 19.62 -14.05
C VAL A 549 -13.30 18.90 -12.82
N ILE A 550 -12.58 19.61 -11.96
CA ILE A 550 -12.02 19.04 -10.74
C ILE A 550 -13.13 18.61 -9.78
N PHE A 551 -14.17 19.43 -9.62
CA PHE A 551 -15.30 19.11 -8.75
C PHE A 551 -16.03 17.83 -9.23
N VAL A 552 -16.25 17.67 -10.52
CA VAL A 552 -16.82 16.44 -11.09
C VAL A 552 -15.91 15.24 -10.80
N SER A 553 -14.58 15.42 -10.94
CA SER A 553 -13.62 14.37 -10.64
C SER A 553 -13.59 13.99 -9.14
N MET A 554 -13.78 14.96 -8.24
CA MET A 554 -13.95 14.71 -6.80
C MET A 554 -15.20 13.89 -6.50
N VAL A 555 -16.34 14.19 -7.16
CA VAL A 555 -17.57 13.41 -7.01
C VAL A 555 -17.39 11.98 -7.50
N ILE A 556 -16.70 11.79 -8.62
CA ILE A 556 -16.36 10.46 -9.13
C ILE A 556 -15.49 9.70 -8.13
N ASN A 557 -14.48 10.37 -7.59
CA ASN A 557 -13.63 9.77 -6.54
C ASN A 557 -14.46 9.38 -5.31
N ALA A 558 -15.35 10.25 -4.83
CA ALA A 558 -16.19 9.98 -3.65
C ALA A 558 -17.07 8.74 -3.81
N VAL A 559 -17.44 8.38 -5.03
CA VAL A 559 -18.22 7.16 -5.32
C VAL A 559 -17.33 5.93 -5.49
N LEU A 560 -16.15 6.09 -6.09
CA LEU A 560 -15.33 4.98 -6.55
C LEU A 560 -14.17 4.62 -5.60
N PHE A 561 -13.81 5.46 -4.62
CA PHE A 561 -12.59 5.25 -3.82
C PHE A 561 -12.62 3.96 -2.98
N ILE A 562 -13.78 3.57 -2.42
CA ILE A 562 -13.92 2.31 -1.67
C ILE A 562 -13.77 1.10 -2.60
N PRO A 563 -14.58 0.94 -3.67
CA PRO A 563 -14.42 -0.19 -4.58
C PRO A 563 -13.01 -0.27 -5.20
N PHE A 564 -12.37 0.87 -5.47
CA PHE A 564 -11.00 0.88 -5.98
C PHE A 564 -9.98 0.48 -4.93
N THR A 565 -10.13 0.90 -3.67
CA THR A 565 -9.27 0.44 -2.57
C THR A 565 -9.37 -1.06 -2.41
N ASN A 566 -10.59 -1.62 -2.39
CA ASN A 566 -10.80 -3.06 -2.30
C ASN A 566 -10.18 -3.79 -3.51
N LEU A 567 -10.43 -3.32 -4.72
CA LEU A 567 -9.91 -3.97 -5.94
C LEU A 567 -8.38 -4.05 -5.97
N LEU A 568 -7.68 -3.02 -5.48
CA LEU A 568 -6.23 -2.90 -5.62
C LEU A 568 -5.47 -3.39 -4.39
N SER A 569 -5.95 -3.09 -3.19
CA SER A 569 -5.23 -3.41 -1.96
C SER A 569 -5.66 -4.75 -1.36
N GLU A 570 -6.92 -5.15 -1.50
CA GLU A 570 -7.42 -6.40 -0.93
C GLU A 570 -6.66 -7.66 -1.41
N PRO A 571 -6.33 -7.84 -2.72
CA PRO A 571 -5.56 -9.00 -3.16
C PRO A 571 -4.20 -9.12 -2.50
N VAL A 572 -3.57 -7.98 -2.18
CA VAL A 572 -2.26 -7.93 -1.55
C VAL A 572 -2.33 -8.47 -0.12
N PHE A 573 -3.31 -8.02 0.67
CA PHE A 573 -3.51 -8.51 2.03
C PHE A 573 -4.00 -9.96 2.07
N LYS A 574 -4.79 -10.39 1.09
CA LYS A 574 -5.21 -11.79 0.95
C LYS A 574 -4.04 -12.75 0.73
N MET A 575 -3.01 -12.32 0.01
CA MET A 575 -1.77 -13.12 -0.13
C MET A 575 -1.11 -13.38 1.22
N MET A 576 -1.29 -12.49 2.20
CA MET A 576 -0.79 -12.64 3.57
C MET A 576 -1.69 -13.48 4.48
N GLY A 577 -2.85 -13.91 4.00
CA GLY A 577 -3.81 -14.70 4.79
C GLY A 577 -4.95 -13.90 5.42
N ALA A 578 -5.08 -12.61 5.11
CA ALA A 578 -6.27 -11.85 5.47
C ALA A 578 -7.45 -12.34 4.63
N MET A 579 -8.60 -12.62 5.28
CA MET A 579 -9.80 -13.12 4.61
C MET A 579 -10.86 -12.05 4.43
N SER A 580 -11.09 -11.28 5.48
CA SER A 580 -12.00 -10.13 5.48
C SER A 580 -11.19 -8.88 5.84
N ILE A 581 -11.21 -7.90 4.93
CA ILE A 581 -10.42 -6.68 5.08
C ILE A 581 -11.37 -5.51 5.25
N ASP A 582 -11.34 -4.91 6.44
CA ASP A 582 -12.04 -3.66 6.75
C ASP A 582 -11.02 -2.52 6.78
N PHE A 583 -10.89 -1.81 5.67
CA PHE A 583 -9.94 -0.71 5.54
C PHE A 583 -10.28 0.44 6.49
N GLU A 584 -9.28 0.97 7.16
CA GLU A 584 -9.43 2.18 7.98
C GLU A 584 -9.49 3.41 7.09
N ILE A 585 -10.71 3.91 6.88
CA ILE A 585 -10.99 5.03 6.01
C ILE A 585 -11.14 6.30 6.81
N LYS A 586 -10.13 7.17 6.77
CA LYS A 586 -10.24 8.53 7.30
C LYS A 586 -10.97 9.41 6.27
N VAL A 587 -12.29 9.37 6.30
CA VAL A 587 -13.19 10.03 5.32
C VAL A 587 -12.82 11.49 5.10
N PHE A 588 -12.54 12.25 6.17
CA PHE A 588 -12.16 13.65 6.07
C PHE A 588 -10.84 13.86 5.33
N GLU A 589 -9.85 13.01 5.56
CA GLU A 589 -8.55 13.08 4.90
C GLU A 589 -8.69 12.82 3.39
N VAL A 590 -9.40 11.75 3.03
CA VAL A 590 -9.53 11.26 1.65
C VAL A 590 -10.48 12.13 0.81
N LEU A 591 -11.61 12.58 1.38
CA LEU A 591 -12.62 13.32 0.63
C LEU A 591 -12.51 14.85 0.77
N ALA A 592 -11.78 15.36 1.77
CA ALA A 592 -11.61 16.80 1.94
C ALA A 592 -10.15 17.22 1.77
N VAL A 593 -9.22 16.72 2.57
CA VAL A 593 -7.84 17.24 2.62
C VAL A 593 -7.12 17.08 1.28
N TYR A 594 -7.02 15.86 0.74
CA TYR A 594 -6.29 15.63 -0.52
C TYR A 594 -6.95 16.28 -1.74
N PRO A 595 -8.29 16.16 -1.93
CA PRO A 595 -8.94 16.84 -3.03
C PRO A 595 -8.84 18.37 -2.95
N LEU A 596 -8.95 18.96 -1.76
CA LEU A 596 -8.84 20.40 -1.57
C LEU A 596 -7.41 20.89 -1.87
N LEU A 597 -6.40 20.16 -1.41
CA LEU A 597 -5.01 20.44 -1.73
C LEU A 597 -4.77 20.44 -3.24
N MET A 598 -5.21 19.40 -3.95
CA MET A 598 -5.10 19.35 -5.41
C MET A 598 -5.87 20.48 -6.08
N MET A 599 -7.08 20.79 -5.61
CA MET A 599 -7.91 21.86 -6.15
C MET A 599 -7.21 23.21 -6.01
N VAL A 600 -6.63 23.53 -4.87
CA VAL A 600 -5.91 24.79 -4.64
C VAL A 600 -4.75 24.95 -5.62
N PHE A 601 -3.88 23.94 -5.72
CA PHE A 601 -2.71 24.03 -6.60
C PHE A 601 -3.09 24.08 -8.08
N THR A 602 -4.06 23.30 -8.50
CA THR A 602 -4.51 23.29 -9.90
C THR A 602 -5.27 24.56 -10.29
N LEU A 603 -6.10 25.11 -9.43
CA LEU A 603 -6.77 26.39 -9.67
C LEU A 603 -5.77 27.56 -9.67
N PHE A 604 -4.77 27.51 -8.80
CA PHE A 604 -3.70 28.50 -8.81
C PHE A 604 -2.91 28.45 -10.13
N ALA A 605 -2.59 27.26 -10.63
CA ALA A 605 -1.94 27.07 -11.92
C ALA A 605 -2.81 27.56 -13.09
N ALA A 606 -4.12 27.27 -13.06
CA ALA A 606 -5.09 27.78 -14.02
C ALA A 606 -5.13 29.31 -14.03
N TRP A 607 -5.22 29.89 -12.85
CA TRP A 607 -5.24 31.35 -12.71
C TRP A 607 -3.96 32.01 -13.23
N LEU A 608 -2.78 31.46 -12.91
CA LEU A 608 -1.50 31.95 -13.42
C LEU A 608 -1.44 31.89 -14.96
N THR A 609 -1.86 30.76 -15.53
CA THR A 609 -1.87 30.58 -16.97
C THR A 609 -2.87 31.50 -17.65
N ALA A 610 -4.03 31.69 -17.05
CA ALA A 610 -5.08 32.58 -17.54
C ALA A 610 -4.67 34.07 -17.54
N GLN A 611 -3.67 34.48 -16.74
CA GLN A 611 -3.13 35.85 -16.82
C GLN A 611 -2.59 36.21 -18.21
N TYR A 612 -2.14 35.21 -19.00
CA TYR A 612 -1.70 35.42 -20.37
C TYR A 612 -2.77 36.07 -21.25
N MET A 613 -4.06 35.83 -20.96
CA MET A 613 -5.17 36.45 -21.68
C MET A 613 -5.20 37.98 -21.58
N ARG A 614 -4.58 38.58 -20.56
CA ARG A 614 -4.47 40.05 -20.46
C ARG A 614 -3.73 40.69 -21.64
N LYS A 615 -2.84 39.91 -22.30
CA LYS A 615 -2.08 40.37 -23.48
C LYS A 615 -2.88 40.32 -24.77
N ILE A 616 -4.01 39.62 -24.80
CA ILE A 616 -4.90 39.58 -25.97
C ILE A 616 -5.67 40.91 -26.03
N THR A 617 -5.62 41.56 -27.17
CA THR A 617 -6.26 42.88 -27.40
C THR A 617 -7.45 42.73 -28.36
N PRO A 618 -8.39 43.69 -28.40
CA PRO A 618 -9.45 43.73 -29.40
C PRO A 618 -8.96 43.72 -30.86
N ALA A 619 -7.72 44.18 -31.11
CA ALA A 619 -7.11 44.14 -32.44
C ALA A 619 -6.83 42.73 -32.94
N ASP A 620 -6.68 41.76 -32.03
CA ASP A 620 -6.51 40.35 -32.38
C ASP A 620 -7.80 39.72 -33.00
N THR A 621 -8.91 40.46 -33.09
CA THR A 621 -10.08 40.05 -33.86
C THR A 621 -9.86 40.10 -35.36
N ALA A 622 -8.87 40.86 -35.84
CA ALA A 622 -8.50 40.94 -37.27
C ALA A 622 -7.96 39.60 -37.84
N ASP A 623 -7.56 38.68 -36.97
CA ASP A 623 -7.18 37.31 -37.34
C ASP A 623 -8.39 36.40 -37.66
N ILE A 624 -9.63 36.97 -37.72
CA ILE A 624 -10.86 36.23 -38.00
C ILE A 624 -11.18 36.19 -39.50
N GLU A 625 -10.53 37.04 -40.35
CA GLU A 625 -10.75 37.08 -41.80
C GLU A 625 -9.90 36.08 -42.58
#